data_60878b7369057ca07621d83f54c21497
#
_entry.id   60878b7369057ca07621d83f54c21497
#
_cell.length_a   1.000
_cell.length_b   1.000
_cell.length_c   1.000
_cell.angle_alpha   90.00
_cell.angle_beta   90.00
_cell.angle_gamma   90.00
#
_symmetry.space_group_name_H-M   'P 1'
#
loop_
_entity.id
_entity.type
_entity.pdbx_description
1 polymer ?
#
loop_
_entity_poly.entity_id
_entity_poly.type
_entity_poly.pdbx_seq_one_letter_code
_entity_poly.pdbx_strand_id
1 'polypeptide(L)'
;MLFLGRMSPEKGVHRAVDIARTAGKRLLVAAKMWELEERRYFRDVVEPLLGPDVVHVGEVTGRRKHDLLAGAEALVNPIRWPEPFGLVMIEALAAGTPVVSFREGAAPEIVSHGTTGYLCSDEDEMAAMLQRLDAIDRRACRLAARSRFSMTRMVRDHVAIYRRQLAGAPPTPELVEPGHRSSPLRFAAAGDAP
;
A
#
# COMPACT_ATOMS: atom_id res chain seq x y z
N MET A 1 9.62 -11.56 2.05
CA MET A 1 8.72 -10.38 2.01
C MET A 1 9.03 -9.52 0.80
N LEU A 2 8.09 -8.70 0.34
CA LEU A 2 8.29 -7.74 -0.74
C LEU A 2 7.84 -6.34 -0.30
N PHE A 3 8.69 -5.34 -0.52
CA PHE A 3 8.31 -3.94 -0.59
C PHE A 3 8.25 -3.52 -2.07
N LEU A 4 7.20 -2.82 -2.48
CA LEU A 4 7.06 -2.34 -3.86
C LEU A 4 6.52 -0.90 -3.86
N GLY A 5 7.29 0.06 -4.40
CA GLY A 5 6.86 1.46 -4.41
C GLY A 5 7.93 2.43 -4.90
N ARG A 6 7.78 3.71 -4.53
CA ARG A 6 8.82 4.72 -4.71
C ARG A 6 9.84 4.63 -3.56
N MET A 7 11.09 4.99 -3.87
CA MET A 7 12.15 5.12 -2.89
C MET A 7 12.02 6.46 -2.16
N SER A 8 11.08 6.56 -1.22
CA SER A 8 10.83 7.81 -0.52
C SER A 8 10.45 7.59 0.95
N PRO A 9 10.72 8.56 1.83
CA PRO A 9 10.49 8.43 3.29
C PRO A 9 9.04 8.10 3.64
N GLU A 10 8.07 8.71 2.96
CA GLU A 10 6.64 8.48 3.20
C GLU A 10 6.20 7.06 2.85
N LYS A 11 6.84 6.42 1.85
CA LYS A 11 6.58 5.02 1.50
C LYS A 11 7.21 4.04 2.49
N GLY A 12 8.23 4.48 3.25
CA GLY A 12 8.72 3.78 4.43
C GLY A 12 9.56 2.54 4.14
N VAL A 13 10.48 2.60 3.16
CA VAL A 13 11.41 1.48 2.90
C VAL A 13 12.20 1.11 4.15
N HIS A 14 12.72 2.10 4.91
CA HIS A 14 13.43 1.87 6.17
C HIS A 14 12.56 1.13 7.18
N ARG A 15 11.29 1.52 7.34
CA ARG A 15 10.35 0.81 8.22
C ARG A 15 10.11 -0.63 7.76
N ALA A 16 9.99 -0.86 6.43
CA ALA A 16 9.85 -2.22 5.90
C ALA A 16 11.04 -3.11 6.25
N VAL A 17 12.26 -2.54 6.25
CA VAL A 17 13.49 -3.24 6.66
C VAL A 17 13.43 -3.61 8.14
N ASP A 18 13.09 -2.66 9.01
CA ASP A 18 13.01 -2.89 10.46
C ASP A 18 11.95 -3.94 10.80
N ILE A 19 10.77 -3.83 10.20
CA ILE A 19 9.66 -4.80 10.36
C ILE A 19 10.10 -6.20 9.91
N ALA A 20 10.72 -6.32 8.74
CA ALA A 20 11.14 -7.61 8.23
C ALA A 20 12.24 -8.24 9.12
N ARG A 21 13.19 -7.45 9.60
CA ARG A 21 14.24 -7.91 10.52
C ARG A 21 13.67 -8.35 11.86
N THR A 22 12.79 -7.56 12.46
CA THR A 22 12.08 -7.92 13.70
C THR A 22 11.33 -9.24 13.53
N ALA A 23 10.74 -9.46 12.35
CA ALA A 23 10.08 -10.71 12.02
C ALA A 23 11.03 -11.86 11.61
N GLY A 24 12.34 -11.65 11.52
CA GLY A 24 13.30 -12.67 11.04
C GLY A 24 13.08 -13.08 9.58
N LYS A 25 12.54 -12.18 8.74
CA LYS A 25 12.17 -12.45 7.34
C LYS A 25 13.08 -11.71 6.36
N ARG A 26 13.40 -12.36 5.24
CA ARG A 26 14.09 -11.68 4.13
C ARG A 26 13.15 -10.71 3.43
N LEU A 27 13.69 -9.54 3.02
CA LEU A 27 12.98 -8.50 2.31
C LEU A 27 13.59 -8.25 0.92
N LEU A 28 12.77 -8.30 -0.11
CA LEU A 28 13.09 -7.74 -1.42
C LEU A 28 12.49 -6.34 -1.52
N VAL A 29 13.32 -5.37 -1.86
CA VAL A 29 12.91 -3.98 -2.07
C VAL A 29 12.90 -3.69 -3.56
N ALA A 30 11.71 -3.63 -4.15
CA ALA A 30 11.51 -3.23 -5.54
C ALA A 30 11.07 -1.75 -5.55
N ALA A 31 11.99 -0.85 -5.78
CA ALA A 31 11.71 0.58 -5.69
C ALA A 31 12.33 1.35 -6.83
N LYS A 32 11.54 2.27 -7.42
CA LYS A 32 12.04 3.22 -8.42
C LYS A 32 12.67 4.42 -7.73
N MET A 33 13.70 4.98 -8.38
CA MET A 33 14.42 6.18 -7.94
C MET A 33 14.68 7.09 -9.16
N TRP A 34 13.81 8.05 -9.39
CA TRP A 34 13.94 8.97 -10.51
C TRP A 34 14.40 10.34 -10.04
N GLU A 35 13.82 10.81 -8.95
CA GLU A 35 14.07 12.13 -8.38
C GLU A 35 15.37 12.16 -7.56
N LEU A 36 15.99 13.34 -7.49
CA LEU A 36 17.22 13.55 -6.73
C LEU A 36 17.03 13.26 -5.23
N GLU A 37 15.88 13.59 -4.66
CA GLU A 37 15.54 13.35 -3.27
C GLU A 37 15.37 11.86 -2.97
N GLU A 38 14.78 11.10 -3.89
CA GLU A 38 14.67 9.64 -3.79
C GLU A 38 16.05 8.97 -3.75
N ARG A 39 16.99 9.46 -4.58
CA ARG A 39 18.39 8.98 -4.60
C ARG A 39 19.15 9.35 -3.34
N ARG A 40 18.91 10.55 -2.78
CA ARG A 40 19.50 10.96 -1.50
C ARG A 40 18.99 10.07 -0.37
N TYR A 41 17.67 9.90 -0.29
CA TYR A 41 17.06 9.02 0.71
C TYR A 41 17.59 7.59 0.61
N PHE A 42 17.73 7.05 -0.61
CA PHE A 42 18.34 5.74 -0.80
C PHE A 42 19.76 5.69 -0.22
N ARG A 43 20.65 6.57 -0.69
CA ARG A 43 22.06 6.58 -0.29
C ARG A 43 22.24 6.80 1.23
N ASP A 44 21.51 7.75 1.79
CA ASP A 44 21.75 8.23 3.15
C ASP A 44 21.02 7.38 4.21
N VAL A 45 19.91 6.71 3.83
CA VAL A 45 19.05 5.98 4.78
C VAL A 45 18.92 4.49 4.44
N VAL A 46 18.67 4.14 3.17
CA VAL A 46 18.30 2.76 2.81
C VAL A 46 19.53 1.90 2.48
N GLU A 47 20.47 2.43 1.72
CA GLU A 47 21.66 1.70 1.29
C GLU A 47 22.49 1.14 2.47
N PRO A 48 22.67 1.87 3.60
CA PRO A 48 23.33 1.32 4.78
C PRO A 48 22.58 0.15 5.44
N LEU A 49 21.28 0.00 5.15
CA LEU A 49 20.45 -1.09 5.66
C LEU A 49 20.47 -2.34 4.79
N LEU A 50 21.05 -2.29 3.58
CA LEU A 50 21.11 -3.44 2.69
C LEU A 50 22.08 -4.50 3.22
N GLY A 51 21.75 -5.76 2.93
CA GLY A 51 22.53 -6.91 3.38
C GLY A 51 22.00 -8.22 2.81
N PRO A 52 22.45 -9.36 3.30
CA PRO A 52 22.00 -10.67 2.80
C PRO A 52 20.50 -10.93 3.06
N ASP A 53 19.93 -10.26 4.06
CA ASP A 53 18.53 -10.33 4.45
C ASP A 53 17.65 -9.28 3.73
N VAL A 54 18.25 -8.19 3.22
CA VAL A 54 17.54 -7.07 2.56
C VAL A 54 18.19 -6.76 1.22
N VAL A 55 17.48 -7.03 0.13
CA VAL A 55 18.04 -6.89 -1.23
C VAL A 55 17.23 -5.87 -2.02
N HIS A 56 17.89 -4.81 -2.48
CA HIS A 56 17.31 -3.88 -3.45
C HIS A 56 17.43 -4.46 -4.87
N VAL A 57 16.29 -4.71 -5.51
CA VAL A 57 16.21 -5.32 -6.85
C VAL A 57 15.98 -4.31 -7.97
N GLY A 58 15.96 -3.01 -7.63
CA GLY A 58 15.72 -1.92 -8.55
C GLY A 58 14.26 -1.74 -8.91
N GLU A 59 14.00 -0.93 -9.93
CA GLU A 59 12.67 -0.76 -10.50
C GLU A 59 12.24 -2.02 -11.27
N VAL A 60 10.99 -2.42 -11.07
CA VAL A 60 10.41 -3.58 -11.74
C VAL A 60 9.08 -3.23 -12.40
N THR A 61 8.87 -3.78 -13.59
CA THR A 61 7.65 -3.59 -14.38
C THR A 61 7.19 -4.89 -15.02
N GLY A 62 6.00 -4.89 -15.60
CA GLY A 62 5.49 -6.01 -16.40
C GLY A 62 5.54 -7.35 -15.68
N ARG A 63 6.03 -8.38 -16.39
CA ARG A 63 6.06 -9.75 -15.89
C ARG A 63 6.91 -9.89 -14.62
N ARG A 64 8.08 -9.24 -14.56
CA ARG A 64 8.96 -9.33 -13.38
C ARG A 64 8.28 -8.81 -12.12
N LYS A 65 7.53 -7.70 -12.22
CA LYS A 65 6.71 -7.19 -11.10
C LYS A 65 5.69 -8.22 -10.65
N HIS A 66 4.96 -8.81 -11.58
CA HIS A 66 3.97 -9.84 -11.29
C HIS A 66 4.61 -11.08 -10.61
N ASP A 67 5.73 -11.56 -11.12
CA ASP A 67 6.41 -12.74 -10.59
C ASP A 67 6.93 -12.49 -9.15
N LEU A 68 7.45 -11.30 -8.88
CA LEU A 68 7.84 -10.90 -7.51
C LEU A 68 6.63 -10.83 -6.57
N LEU A 69 5.53 -10.23 -7.01
CA LEU A 69 4.30 -10.20 -6.22
C LEU A 69 3.78 -11.61 -5.96
N ALA A 70 3.67 -12.44 -6.99
CA ALA A 70 3.15 -13.81 -6.86
C ALA A 70 4.03 -14.72 -5.98
N GLY A 71 5.35 -14.51 -6.02
CA GLY A 71 6.33 -15.29 -5.25
C GLY A 71 6.54 -14.80 -3.81
N ALA A 72 6.07 -13.62 -3.46
CA ALA A 72 6.21 -13.09 -2.10
C ALA A 72 5.29 -13.80 -1.10
N GLU A 73 5.75 -13.98 0.13
CA GLU A 73 4.90 -14.41 1.24
C GLU A 73 3.87 -13.34 1.60
N ALA A 74 4.30 -12.05 1.64
CA ALA A 74 3.43 -10.90 1.79
C ALA A 74 4.04 -9.66 1.14
N LEU A 75 3.17 -8.70 0.77
CA LEU A 75 3.54 -7.32 0.54
C LEU A 75 3.56 -6.59 1.89
N VAL A 76 4.72 -5.99 2.24
CA VAL A 76 4.87 -5.11 3.40
C VAL A 76 4.68 -3.67 2.93
N ASN A 77 3.63 -3.01 3.43
CA ASN A 77 3.22 -1.68 3.00
C ASN A 77 3.16 -0.71 4.20
N PRO A 78 4.34 -0.26 4.72
CA PRO A 78 4.43 0.51 5.96
C PRO A 78 4.31 2.02 5.70
N ILE A 79 3.30 2.41 4.93
CA ILE A 79 3.06 3.80 4.55
C ILE A 79 2.45 4.55 5.74
N ARG A 80 3.05 5.70 6.11
CA ARG A 80 2.58 6.62 7.16
C ARG A 80 2.09 7.92 6.54
N TRP A 81 1.34 7.81 5.46
CA TRP A 81 0.70 8.95 4.84
C TRP A 81 -0.67 8.51 4.27
N PRO A 82 -1.66 9.40 4.13
CA PRO A 82 -2.99 9.04 3.64
C PRO A 82 -2.93 8.72 2.13
N GLU A 83 -2.45 7.54 1.78
CA GLU A 83 -2.42 7.03 0.41
C GLU A 83 -3.83 6.97 -0.15
N PRO A 84 -4.15 7.72 -1.23
CA PRO A 84 -5.52 7.86 -1.69
C PRO A 84 -6.10 6.61 -2.35
N PHE A 85 -5.27 5.73 -2.92
CA PHE A 85 -5.77 4.57 -3.66
C PHE A 85 -5.04 3.26 -3.37
N GLY A 86 -3.72 3.23 -3.35
CA GLY A 86 -2.93 2.05 -3.01
C GLY A 86 -2.92 0.92 -4.05
N LEU A 87 -2.71 1.24 -5.33
CA LEU A 87 -2.66 0.26 -6.43
C LEU A 87 -1.80 -0.95 -6.14
N VAL A 88 -0.66 -0.77 -5.48
CA VAL A 88 0.27 -1.87 -5.18
C VAL A 88 -0.36 -2.94 -4.29
N MET A 89 -1.23 -2.55 -3.36
CA MET A 89 -1.97 -3.49 -2.51
C MET A 89 -2.96 -4.32 -3.34
N ILE A 90 -3.66 -3.68 -4.27
CA ILE A 90 -4.60 -4.37 -5.17
C ILE A 90 -3.85 -5.32 -6.10
N GLU A 91 -2.70 -4.92 -6.63
CA GLU A 91 -1.84 -5.76 -7.47
C GLU A 91 -1.32 -6.98 -6.69
N ALA A 92 -0.94 -6.81 -5.43
CA ALA A 92 -0.54 -7.91 -4.55
C ALA A 92 -1.68 -8.89 -4.33
N LEU A 93 -2.87 -8.40 -3.98
CA LEU A 93 -4.05 -9.25 -3.81
C LEU A 93 -4.42 -9.97 -5.10
N ALA A 94 -4.33 -9.31 -6.26
CA ALA A 94 -4.59 -9.93 -7.56
C ALA A 94 -3.60 -11.07 -7.89
N ALA A 95 -2.34 -10.94 -7.46
CA ALA A 95 -1.35 -12.01 -7.54
C ALA A 95 -1.57 -13.11 -6.48
N GLY A 96 -2.50 -12.92 -5.55
CA GLY A 96 -2.78 -13.82 -4.44
C GLY A 96 -1.83 -13.63 -3.27
N THR A 97 -1.23 -12.47 -3.14
CA THR A 97 -0.27 -12.18 -2.07
C THR A 97 -0.93 -11.33 -0.99
N PRO A 98 -0.91 -11.80 0.27
CA PRO A 98 -1.43 -11.05 1.40
C PRO A 98 -0.74 -9.69 1.54
N VAL A 99 -1.46 -8.72 2.09
CA VAL A 99 -0.92 -7.39 2.37
C VAL A 99 -0.85 -7.17 3.88
N VAL A 100 0.31 -6.75 4.39
CA VAL A 100 0.45 -6.26 5.76
C VAL A 100 0.73 -4.77 5.69
N SER A 101 -0.15 -3.96 6.26
CA SER A 101 -0.14 -2.51 6.13
C SER A 101 -0.56 -1.81 7.41
N PHE A 102 -0.20 -0.55 7.56
CA PHE A 102 -0.84 0.29 8.57
C PHE A 102 -2.29 0.59 8.21
N ARG A 103 -3.08 0.95 9.21
CA ARG A 103 -4.50 1.32 9.12
C ARG A 103 -4.67 2.75 8.62
N GLU A 104 -3.97 3.11 7.53
CA GLU A 104 -3.92 4.48 7.03
C GLU A 104 -4.35 4.57 5.55
N GLY A 105 -4.88 5.74 5.17
CA GLY A 105 -5.33 6.00 3.80
C GLY A 105 -6.33 4.94 3.30
N ALA A 106 -6.14 4.48 2.08
CA ALA A 106 -7.01 3.48 1.44
C ALA A 106 -6.80 2.04 1.95
N ALA A 107 -5.81 1.77 2.81
CA ALA A 107 -5.52 0.40 3.26
C ALA A 107 -6.73 -0.29 3.92
N PRO A 108 -7.53 0.36 4.81
CA PRO A 108 -8.72 -0.25 5.39
C PRO A 108 -9.83 -0.60 4.38
N GLU A 109 -9.86 0.10 3.26
CA GLU A 109 -10.81 -0.19 2.19
C GLU A 109 -10.37 -1.37 1.30
N ILE A 110 -9.07 -1.64 1.23
CA ILE A 110 -8.49 -2.65 0.34
C ILE A 110 -8.30 -3.98 1.08
N VAL A 111 -7.71 -3.93 2.27
CA VAL A 111 -7.30 -5.10 3.04
C VAL A 111 -8.40 -5.49 4.03
N SER A 112 -8.94 -6.69 3.88
CA SER A 112 -9.83 -7.29 4.86
C SER A 112 -8.98 -8.00 5.91
N HIS A 113 -8.90 -7.40 7.12
CA HIS A 113 -8.06 -7.90 8.22
C HIS A 113 -8.38 -9.36 8.55
N GLY A 114 -7.34 -10.20 8.62
CA GLY A 114 -7.45 -11.64 8.88
C GLY A 114 -7.94 -12.47 7.69
N THR A 115 -8.29 -11.86 6.54
CA THR A 115 -8.78 -12.58 5.36
C THR A 115 -7.86 -12.39 4.14
N THR A 116 -7.46 -11.15 3.84
CA THR A 116 -6.59 -10.84 2.71
C THR A 116 -5.25 -10.25 3.13
N GLY A 117 -5.04 -10.13 4.44
CA GLY A 117 -3.85 -9.57 5.05
C GLY A 117 -4.15 -9.03 6.43
N TYR A 118 -3.27 -8.17 6.92
CA TYR A 118 -3.40 -7.60 8.24
C TYR A 118 -3.28 -6.08 8.20
N LEU A 119 -4.14 -5.40 8.97
CA LEU A 119 -4.10 -3.97 9.22
C LEU A 119 -3.57 -3.74 10.63
N CYS A 120 -2.47 -3.04 10.76
CA CYS A 120 -1.70 -2.88 11.99
C CYS A 120 -1.63 -1.42 12.41
N SER A 121 -1.39 -1.17 13.69
CA SER A 121 -1.27 0.15 14.30
C SER A 121 0.18 0.65 14.30
N ASP A 122 1.13 -0.27 14.43
CA ASP A 122 2.56 0.02 14.54
C ASP A 122 3.44 -1.06 13.90
N GLU A 123 4.74 -0.83 13.92
CA GLU A 123 5.76 -1.69 13.32
C GLU A 123 5.86 -3.05 14.02
N ASP A 124 5.70 -3.09 15.35
CA ASP A 124 5.78 -4.30 16.14
C ASP A 124 4.60 -5.23 15.83
N GLU A 125 3.40 -4.67 15.72
CA GLU A 125 2.22 -5.42 15.31
C GLU A 125 2.39 -5.94 13.87
N MET A 126 2.96 -5.14 12.95
CA MET A 126 3.25 -5.62 11.59
C MET A 126 4.22 -6.80 11.61
N ALA A 127 5.31 -6.72 12.39
CA ALA A 127 6.28 -7.80 12.52
C ALA A 127 5.63 -9.07 13.09
N ALA A 128 4.78 -8.94 14.11
CA ALA A 128 4.02 -10.06 14.68
C ALA A 128 3.06 -10.70 13.66
N MET A 129 2.38 -9.89 12.85
CA MET A 129 1.44 -10.39 11.83
C MET A 129 2.17 -11.09 10.67
N LEU A 130 3.43 -10.75 10.37
CA LEU A 130 4.25 -11.48 9.41
C LEU A 130 4.52 -12.95 9.82
N GLN A 131 4.35 -13.29 11.09
CA GLN A 131 4.44 -14.68 11.58
C GLN A 131 3.13 -15.47 11.41
N ARG A 132 2.03 -14.81 11.03
CA ARG A 132 0.69 -15.41 10.95
C ARG A 132 0.17 -15.52 9.52
N LEU A 133 1.03 -15.37 8.53
CA LEU A 133 0.64 -15.35 7.11
C LEU A 133 0.04 -16.69 6.64
N ASP A 134 0.41 -17.80 7.27
CA ASP A 134 -0.14 -19.13 6.95
C ASP A 134 -1.66 -19.23 7.17
N ALA A 135 -2.23 -18.34 7.99
CA ALA A 135 -3.67 -18.25 8.20
C ALA A 135 -4.41 -17.57 7.03
N ILE A 136 -3.70 -16.93 6.09
CA ILE A 136 -4.31 -16.20 4.97
C ILE A 136 -4.38 -17.09 3.72
N ASP A 137 -5.60 -17.34 3.24
CA ASP A 137 -5.80 -18.04 1.97
C ASP A 137 -5.49 -17.10 0.78
N ARG A 138 -4.46 -17.45 0.01
CA ARG A 138 -4.07 -16.72 -1.20
C ARG A 138 -5.16 -16.70 -2.28
N ARG A 139 -6.09 -17.67 -2.28
CA ARG A 139 -7.26 -17.66 -3.17
C ARG A 139 -8.26 -16.58 -2.76
N ALA A 140 -8.45 -16.38 -1.45
CA ALA A 140 -9.30 -15.30 -0.94
C ALA A 140 -8.76 -13.93 -1.35
N CYS A 141 -7.44 -13.73 -1.34
CA CYS A 141 -6.80 -12.51 -1.85
C CYS A 141 -7.19 -12.25 -3.31
N ARG A 142 -7.01 -13.25 -4.20
CA ARG A 142 -7.37 -13.12 -5.62
C ARG A 142 -8.86 -12.88 -5.84
N LEU A 143 -9.72 -13.55 -5.09
CA LEU A 143 -11.16 -13.36 -5.18
C LEU A 143 -11.57 -11.95 -4.77
N ALA A 144 -10.99 -11.42 -3.68
CA ALA A 144 -11.24 -10.05 -3.23
C ALA A 144 -10.82 -9.02 -4.30
N ALA A 145 -9.62 -9.16 -4.87
CA ALA A 145 -9.16 -8.29 -5.94
C ALA A 145 -10.10 -8.33 -7.16
N ARG A 146 -10.47 -9.52 -7.61
CA ARG A 146 -11.32 -9.72 -8.78
C ARG A 146 -12.74 -9.16 -8.58
N SER A 147 -13.34 -9.38 -7.42
CA SER A 147 -14.72 -8.95 -7.15
C SER A 147 -14.83 -7.47 -6.87
N ARG A 148 -13.86 -6.90 -6.15
CA ARG A 148 -13.94 -5.53 -5.64
C ARG A 148 -13.22 -4.50 -6.52
N PHE A 149 -12.13 -4.90 -7.21
CA PHE A 149 -11.23 -3.99 -7.90
C PHE A 149 -11.01 -4.33 -9.38
N SER A 150 -11.93 -5.08 -10.00
CA SER A 150 -11.82 -5.37 -11.43
C SER A 150 -12.08 -4.12 -12.28
N MET A 151 -11.38 -4.03 -13.42
CA MET A 151 -11.58 -2.96 -14.41
C MET A 151 -13.06 -2.87 -14.87
N THR A 152 -13.71 -4.01 -15.08
CA THR A 152 -15.12 -4.06 -15.48
C THR A 152 -16.02 -3.40 -14.43
N ARG A 153 -15.78 -3.66 -13.15
CA ARG A 153 -16.53 -3.02 -12.07
C ARG A 153 -16.24 -1.51 -12.04
N MET A 154 -14.98 -1.12 -12.10
CA MET A 154 -14.57 0.29 -12.10
C MET A 154 -15.29 1.06 -13.21
N VAL A 155 -15.25 0.56 -14.45
CA VAL A 155 -15.93 1.21 -15.60
C VAL A 155 -17.44 1.31 -15.39
N ARG A 156 -18.06 0.21 -14.95
CA ARG A 156 -19.50 0.19 -14.68
C ARG A 156 -19.91 1.24 -13.63
N ASP A 157 -19.17 1.31 -12.54
CA ASP A 157 -19.46 2.18 -11.41
C ASP A 157 -19.24 3.67 -11.80
N HIS A 158 -18.19 3.97 -12.57
CA HIS A 158 -17.99 5.33 -13.12
C HIS A 158 -19.09 5.74 -14.09
N VAL A 159 -19.49 4.86 -15.01
CA VAL A 159 -20.60 5.13 -15.94
C VAL A 159 -21.90 5.37 -15.17
N ALA A 160 -22.15 4.63 -14.10
CA ALA A 160 -23.33 4.86 -13.26
C ALA A 160 -23.30 6.24 -12.57
N ILE A 161 -22.13 6.69 -12.10
CA ILE A 161 -21.95 8.03 -11.54
C ILE A 161 -22.22 9.10 -12.59
N TYR A 162 -21.63 9.00 -13.77
CA TYR A 162 -21.82 9.97 -14.85
C TYR A 162 -23.28 10.06 -15.28
N ARG A 163 -23.97 8.93 -15.43
CA ARG A 163 -25.41 8.92 -15.78
C ARG A 163 -26.26 9.62 -14.72
N ARG A 164 -25.98 9.43 -13.44
CA ARG A 164 -26.69 10.12 -12.36
C ARG A 164 -26.46 11.62 -12.40
N GLN A 165 -25.23 12.07 -12.58
CA GLN A 165 -24.92 13.50 -12.69
C GLN A 165 -25.61 14.15 -13.89
N LEU A 166 -25.59 13.51 -15.04
CA LEU A 166 -26.27 14.00 -16.23
C LEU A 166 -27.81 14.05 -16.07
N ALA A 167 -28.38 13.17 -15.26
CA ALA A 167 -29.80 13.18 -14.92
C ALA A 167 -30.17 14.21 -13.84
N GLY A 168 -29.25 15.04 -13.38
CA GLY A 168 -29.44 16.02 -12.31
C GLY A 168 -29.75 15.44 -10.94
N ALA A 169 -29.44 14.16 -10.71
CA ALA A 169 -29.62 13.52 -9.42
C ALA A 169 -28.54 13.98 -8.42
N PRO A 170 -28.90 14.30 -7.17
CA PRO A 170 -27.90 14.68 -6.16
C PRO A 170 -26.89 13.56 -5.92
N PRO A 171 -25.63 13.89 -5.50
CA PRO A 171 -24.65 12.89 -5.15
C PRO A 171 -25.19 11.98 -4.03
N THR A 172 -24.95 10.69 -4.14
CA THR A 172 -25.40 9.71 -3.13
C THR A 172 -24.61 9.92 -1.84
N PRO A 173 -25.28 10.07 -0.66
CA PRO A 173 -24.59 10.27 0.62
C PRO A 173 -23.76 9.08 1.12
N GLU A 174 -23.77 7.97 0.44
CA GLU A 174 -23.29 6.66 0.90
C GLU A 174 -21.77 6.43 0.83
N LEU A 175 -20.96 7.45 0.59
CA LEU A 175 -19.49 7.30 0.57
C LEU A 175 -18.81 7.95 1.78
N VAL A 176 -19.57 8.35 2.80
CA VAL A 176 -19.00 8.80 4.07
C VAL A 176 -19.35 7.79 5.15
N GLU A 177 -18.52 6.81 5.37
CA GLU A 177 -18.57 5.98 6.58
C GLU A 177 -18.46 6.92 7.80
N PRO A 178 -19.36 6.83 8.81
CA PRO A 178 -19.28 7.65 10.01
C PRO A 178 -18.09 7.16 10.87
N GLY A 179 -16.97 7.83 10.81
CA GLY A 179 -15.80 7.48 11.64
C GLY A 179 -14.52 8.26 11.39
N HIS A 180 -14.39 8.89 10.26
CA HIS A 180 -13.19 9.68 9.98
C HIS A 180 -13.46 11.18 10.22
N ARG A 181 -13.15 11.68 11.42
CA ARG A 181 -13.05 13.12 11.65
C ARG A 181 -11.82 13.62 10.92
N SER A 182 -12.01 14.09 9.69
CA SER A 182 -11.02 14.90 9.00
C SER A 182 -10.86 16.22 9.76
N SER A 183 -9.74 16.40 10.45
CA SER A 183 -9.34 17.73 10.89
C SER A 183 -9.17 18.61 9.65
N PRO A 184 -9.77 19.83 9.63
CA PRO A 184 -9.62 20.70 8.48
C PRO A 184 -8.15 21.14 8.39
N LEU A 185 -7.53 20.86 7.24
CA LEU A 185 -6.24 21.43 6.86
C LEU A 185 -6.37 22.96 6.90
N ARG A 186 -5.80 23.60 7.92
CA ARG A 186 -5.60 25.05 7.94
C ARG A 186 -4.49 25.36 6.94
N PHE A 187 -4.85 25.85 5.78
CA PHE A 187 -3.91 26.58 4.95
C PHE A 187 -3.55 27.87 5.69
N ALA A 188 -2.32 27.98 6.16
CA ALA A 188 -1.77 29.24 6.62
C ALA A 188 -1.65 30.13 5.39
N ALA A 189 -2.42 31.22 5.38
CA ALA A 189 -2.23 32.29 4.41
C ALA A 189 -0.81 32.86 4.63
N ALA A 190 -0.03 32.92 3.57
CA ALA A 190 1.23 33.65 3.57
C ALA A 190 0.91 35.09 3.82
N GLY A 191 1.27 35.58 5.04
CA GLY A 191 1.18 36.97 5.39
C GLY A 191 2.31 37.75 4.73
N ASP A 192 1.94 38.86 4.12
CA ASP A 192 2.84 39.90 3.66
C ASP A 192 3.78 40.32 4.80
N ALA A 193 5.04 40.36 4.52
CA ALA A 193 6.02 41.05 5.35
C ALA A 193 6.46 42.37 4.65
N PRO A 194 6.68 43.45 5.39
CA PRO A 194 7.02 44.79 4.87
C PRO A 194 8.44 44.86 4.29
#